data_418cb6bc9ffc2c93a825ea30372f2076
#
_entry.id   418cb6bc9ffc2c93a825ea30372f2076
#
_cell.length_a   1.000
_cell.length_b   1.000
_cell.length_c   1.000
_cell.angle_alpha   90.00
_cell.angle_beta   90.00
_cell.angle_gamma   90.00
#
_symmetry.space_group_name_H-M   'P 1'
#
loop_
_entity.id
_entity.type
_entity.pdbx_description
1 polymer ?
#
loop_
_entity_poly.entity_id
_entity_poly.type
_entity_poly.pdbx_seq_one_letter_code
_entity_poly.pdbx_strand_id
1 'polypeptide(L)'
;QNLKSRYENNFLGVRRATSVGGTVTGQGGDFLLVDDPVSPQNAASEIERENANEWYRTTFYSRLNNPLTGVRIVIMQRIHDNDLSGFLLYGNDTRLKYKHICIPAELSNDVKPKSLQDKYDEDGLFWTDRFSKDILEDYKQALGSYGYAGQLMQTPTPLNSGMIKSEWLKIDKYKLIEVGEKTTVDFVIDPAYTSNEKNDPSALLAYIYKNNRWQIIDCINVH
;
A
#
# COMPACT_ATOMS: atom_id res chain seq x y z
N GLN A 1 9.94 7.26 -37.17
CA GLN A 1 8.54 7.63 -36.94
C GLN A 1 8.27 7.63 -35.46
N ASN A 2 7.87 8.78 -34.89
CA ASN A 2 7.50 8.91 -33.50
C ASN A 2 6.01 8.59 -33.36
N LEU A 3 5.70 7.47 -32.71
CA LEU A 3 4.34 7.07 -32.33
C LEU A 3 4.12 7.38 -30.84
N LYS A 4 2.86 7.51 -30.41
CA LYS A 4 2.54 7.70 -28.98
C LYS A 4 3.14 6.63 -28.07
N SER A 5 3.24 5.39 -28.55
CA SER A 5 3.78 4.24 -27.82
C SER A 5 5.27 3.97 -28.10
N ARG A 6 5.88 4.63 -29.09
CA ARG A 6 7.29 4.44 -29.44
C ARG A 6 7.90 5.75 -29.91
N TYR A 7 9.00 6.11 -29.28
CA TYR A 7 9.84 7.26 -29.64
C TYR A 7 11.26 6.79 -29.88
N GLU A 8 11.93 7.34 -30.89
CA GLU A 8 13.32 7.05 -31.22
C GLU A 8 14.07 8.37 -31.49
N ASN A 9 15.22 8.54 -30.86
CA ASN A 9 16.06 9.71 -31.07
C ASN A 9 17.15 9.48 -32.15
N ASN A 10 17.87 10.54 -32.51
CA ASN A 10 18.90 10.49 -33.56
C ASN A 10 20.14 9.66 -33.17
N PHE A 11 20.24 9.21 -31.91
CA PHE A 11 21.33 8.38 -31.40
C PHE A 11 20.88 6.92 -31.15
N LEU A 12 19.81 6.49 -31.81
CA LEU A 12 19.23 5.15 -31.72
C LEU A 12 18.70 4.78 -30.35
N GLY A 13 18.54 5.76 -29.45
CA GLY A 13 17.84 5.55 -28.19
C GLY A 13 16.33 5.40 -28.42
N VAL A 14 15.72 4.37 -27.85
CA VAL A 14 14.30 4.04 -28.03
C VAL A 14 13.58 4.10 -26.69
N ARG A 15 12.45 4.82 -26.64
CA ARG A 15 11.47 4.74 -25.56
C ARG A 15 10.22 4.05 -26.06
N ARG A 16 9.74 3.08 -25.30
CA ARG A 16 8.44 2.42 -25.53
C ARG A 16 7.54 2.59 -24.33
N ALA A 17 6.26 2.75 -24.57
CA ALA A 17 5.24 2.85 -23.53
C ALA A 17 4.17 1.78 -23.76
N THR A 18 3.71 1.19 -22.68
CA THR A 18 2.63 0.20 -22.63
C THR A 18 1.84 0.39 -21.34
N SER A 19 0.68 -0.25 -21.24
CA SER A 19 -0.09 -0.33 -20.00
C SER A 19 0.16 -1.65 -19.27
N VAL A 20 -0.23 -1.74 -18.03
CA VAL A 20 -0.34 -3.01 -17.29
C VAL A 20 -1.24 -3.96 -18.09
N GLY A 21 -0.83 -5.22 -18.21
CA GLY A 21 -1.50 -6.21 -19.06
C GLY A 21 -1.23 -6.05 -20.57
N GLY A 22 -0.58 -4.96 -20.98
CA GLY A 22 -0.22 -4.76 -22.39
C GLY A 22 0.86 -5.74 -22.87
N THR A 23 0.88 -5.96 -24.19
CA THR A 23 1.84 -6.90 -24.82
C THR A 23 3.23 -6.28 -24.85
N VAL A 24 4.16 -6.83 -24.07
CA VAL A 24 5.59 -6.50 -24.10
C VAL A 24 6.44 -7.68 -24.59
N THR A 25 5.79 -8.72 -25.10
CA THR A 25 6.48 -9.92 -25.61
C THR A 25 7.38 -9.55 -26.79
N GLY A 26 8.62 -10.05 -26.78
CA GLY A 26 9.61 -9.73 -27.81
C GLY A 26 10.21 -8.31 -27.70
N GLN A 27 9.87 -7.55 -26.68
CA GLN A 27 10.42 -6.23 -26.43
C GLN A 27 11.22 -6.24 -25.12
N GLY A 28 12.42 -5.66 -25.17
CA GLY A 28 13.28 -5.50 -24.01
C GLY A 28 13.72 -4.04 -23.85
N GLY A 29 14.41 -3.75 -22.75
CA GLY A 29 15.00 -2.45 -22.47
C GLY A 29 16.16 -2.56 -21.49
N ASP A 30 17.03 -1.56 -21.50
CA ASP A 30 18.12 -1.43 -20.53
C ASP A 30 17.60 -0.78 -19.24
N PHE A 31 16.54 0.01 -19.37
CA PHE A 31 15.76 0.60 -18.29
C PHE A 31 14.31 0.17 -18.40
N LEU A 32 13.78 -0.42 -17.36
CA LEU A 32 12.37 -0.75 -17.23
C LEU A 32 11.75 0.16 -16.17
N LEU A 33 10.78 0.98 -16.58
CA LEU A 33 10.11 1.94 -15.72
C LEU A 33 8.63 1.57 -15.58
N VAL A 34 8.15 1.48 -14.36
CA VAL A 34 6.73 1.42 -14.01
C VAL A 34 6.35 2.72 -13.33
N ASP A 35 5.28 3.35 -13.81
CA ASP A 35 4.77 4.63 -13.31
C ASP A 35 3.28 4.47 -13.01
N ASP A 36 2.89 4.60 -11.75
CA ASP A 36 1.52 4.46 -11.23
C ASP A 36 0.73 3.30 -11.89
N PRO A 37 1.11 2.01 -11.66
CA PRO A 37 0.55 0.86 -12.38
C PRO A 37 -0.94 0.62 -12.11
N VAL A 38 -1.47 1.13 -11.01
CA VAL A 38 -2.89 1.08 -10.62
C VAL A 38 -3.35 2.49 -10.25
N SER A 39 -4.50 2.90 -10.76
CA SER A 39 -5.07 4.21 -10.43
C SER A 39 -5.62 4.24 -9.00
N PRO A 40 -5.66 5.41 -8.33
CA PRO A 40 -6.29 5.54 -7.01
C PRO A 40 -7.75 5.08 -6.96
N GLN A 41 -8.51 5.24 -8.07
CA GLN A 41 -9.91 4.79 -8.15
C GLN A 41 -10.02 3.26 -8.06
N ASN A 42 -9.01 2.54 -8.56
CA ASN A 42 -8.96 1.08 -8.57
C ASN A 42 -8.18 0.51 -7.37
N ALA A 43 -7.71 1.37 -6.46
CA ALA A 43 -6.89 0.97 -5.32
C ALA A 43 -7.58 -0.06 -4.41
N ALA A 44 -8.89 0.05 -4.24
CA ALA A 44 -9.69 -0.88 -3.43
C ALA A 44 -9.91 -2.24 -4.09
N SER A 45 -9.77 -2.34 -5.43
CA SER A 45 -9.95 -3.58 -6.16
C SER A 45 -8.75 -4.51 -5.97
N GLU A 46 -8.95 -5.63 -5.29
CA GLU A 46 -7.93 -6.67 -5.11
C GLU A 46 -7.47 -7.23 -6.46
N ILE A 47 -8.44 -7.49 -7.36
CA ILE A 47 -8.18 -8.00 -8.71
C ILE A 47 -7.23 -7.08 -9.49
N GLU A 48 -7.45 -5.77 -9.45
CA GLU A 48 -6.59 -4.81 -10.15
C GLU A 48 -5.16 -4.76 -9.57
N ARG A 49 -5.04 -4.83 -8.25
CA ARG A 49 -3.73 -4.90 -7.59
C ARG A 49 -3.00 -6.19 -7.90
N GLU A 50 -3.69 -7.33 -7.80
CA GLU A 50 -3.12 -8.64 -8.12
C GLU A 50 -2.70 -8.74 -9.59
N ASN A 51 -3.52 -8.25 -10.52
CA ASN A 51 -3.18 -8.18 -11.93
C ASN A 51 -1.90 -7.38 -12.20
N ALA A 52 -1.73 -6.25 -11.53
CA ALA A 52 -0.52 -5.43 -11.65
C ALA A 52 0.72 -6.16 -11.08
N ASN A 53 0.60 -6.77 -9.91
CA ASN A 53 1.66 -7.53 -9.26
C ASN A 53 2.07 -8.76 -10.09
N GLU A 54 1.08 -9.51 -10.59
CA GLU A 54 1.30 -10.69 -11.42
C GLU A 54 1.92 -10.32 -12.78
N TRP A 55 1.40 -9.27 -13.45
CA TRP A 55 1.99 -8.76 -14.68
C TRP A 55 3.45 -8.33 -14.49
N TYR A 56 3.75 -7.64 -13.38
CA TYR A 56 5.11 -7.26 -13.06
C TYR A 56 6.01 -8.51 -12.92
N ARG A 57 5.59 -9.49 -12.14
CA ARG A 57 6.35 -10.70 -11.83
C ARG A 57 6.57 -11.59 -13.04
N THR A 58 5.51 -11.84 -13.82
CA THR A 58 5.54 -12.85 -14.90
C THR A 58 5.97 -12.27 -16.25
N THR A 59 5.62 -11.03 -16.51
CA THR A 59 5.79 -10.43 -17.83
C THR A 59 6.89 -9.37 -17.84
N PHE A 60 6.80 -8.38 -16.97
CA PHE A 60 7.67 -7.21 -17.02
C PHE A 60 9.08 -7.48 -16.49
N TYR A 61 9.18 -8.22 -15.40
CA TYR A 61 10.45 -8.47 -14.72
C TYR A 61 11.54 -9.04 -15.61
N SER A 62 11.20 -9.92 -16.57
CA SER A 62 12.13 -10.59 -17.47
C SER A 62 12.52 -9.78 -18.71
N ARG A 63 12.08 -8.52 -18.82
CA ARG A 63 12.29 -7.71 -20.05
C ARG A 63 13.60 -6.95 -20.10
N LEU A 64 14.49 -7.07 -19.10
CA LEU A 64 15.82 -6.46 -19.23
C LEU A 64 16.62 -7.11 -20.35
N ASN A 65 17.21 -6.29 -21.24
CA ASN A 65 18.14 -6.77 -22.27
C ASN A 65 19.36 -7.46 -21.64
N ASN A 66 19.89 -6.86 -20.57
CA ASN A 66 20.96 -7.46 -19.77
C ASN A 66 20.58 -7.39 -18.28
N PRO A 67 20.29 -8.53 -17.63
CA PRO A 67 19.94 -8.56 -16.21
C PRO A 67 21.03 -8.10 -15.25
N LEU A 68 22.31 -8.11 -15.69
CA LEU A 68 23.45 -7.72 -14.84
C LEU A 68 23.65 -6.20 -14.78
N THR A 69 23.29 -5.49 -15.84
CA THR A 69 23.56 -4.04 -15.97
C THR A 69 22.27 -3.22 -16.13
N GLY A 70 21.18 -3.86 -16.48
CA GLY A 70 19.89 -3.20 -16.66
C GLY A 70 19.25 -2.80 -15.33
N VAL A 71 18.38 -1.80 -15.37
CA VAL A 71 17.77 -1.19 -14.18
C VAL A 71 16.27 -1.32 -14.24
N ARG A 72 15.65 -1.67 -13.10
CA ARG A 72 14.18 -1.62 -12.87
C ARG A 72 13.88 -0.49 -11.91
N ILE A 73 12.94 0.36 -12.31
CA ILE A 73 12.51 1.52 -11.54
C ILE A 73 10.98 1.44 -11.40
N VAL A 74 10.48 1.58 -10.17
CA VAL A 74 9.06 1.71 -9.88
C VAL A 74 8.85 3.06 -9.22
N ILE A 75 8.01 3.89 -9.81
CA ILE A 75 7.60 5.20 -9.30
C ILE A 75 6.09 5.12 -9.12
N MET A 76 5.61 5.35 -7.91
CA MET A 76 4.18 5.35 -7.64
C MET A 76 3.86 5.99 -6.30
N GLN A 77 2.64 6.50 -6.18
CA GLN A 77 2.03 6.78 -4.90
C GLN A 77 1.64 5.47 -4.22
N ARG A 78 1.70 5.44 -2.89
CA ARG A 78 1.14 4.31 -2.14
C ARG A 78 -0.37 4.45 -2.10
N ILE A 79 -1.07 3.43 -2.54
CA ILE A 79 -2.54 3.45 -2.62
C ILE A 79 -3.18 2.32 -1.81
N HIS A 80 -2.41 1.30 -1.48
CA HIS A 80 -2.85 0.15 -0.67
C HIS A 80 -1.62 -0.59 -0.12
N ASP A 81 -1.77 -1.32 1.01
CA ASP A 81 -0.68 -2.12 1.59
C ASP A 81 -0.13 -3.16 0.59
N ASN A 82 -1.04 -3.79 -0.17
CA ASN A 82 -0.72 -4.79 -1.20
C ASN A 82 -0.64 -4.18 -2.62
N ASP A 83 -0.31 -2.90 -2.76
CA ASP A 83 0.04 -2.32 -4.05
C ASP A 83 1.39 -2.86 -4.55
N LEU A 84 1.79 -2.52 -5.78
CA LEU A 84 3.04 -3.05 -6.34
C LEU A 84 4.26 -2.73 -5.46
N SER A 85 4.33 -1.54 -4.85
CA SER A 85 5.42 -1.21 -3.93
C SER A 85 5.39 -2.09 -2.67
N GLY A 86 4.21 -2.31 -2.08
CA GLY A 86 4.04 -3.23 -0.94
C GLY A 86 4.44 -4.65 -1.29
N PHE A 87 4.00 -5.15 -2.45
CA PHE A 87 4.39 -6.46 -2.97
C PHE A 87 5.90 -6.62 -3.12
N LEU A 88 6.59 -5.61 -3.67
CA LEU A 88 8.04 -5.65 -3.91
C LEU A 88 8.88 -5.46 -2.64
N LEU A 89 8.37 -4.71 -1.66
CA LEU A 89 9.11 -4.39 -0.43
C LEU A 89 8.91 -5.43 0.68
N TYR A 90 7.70 -5.98 0.78
CA TYR A 90 7.28 -6.82 1.91
C TYR A 90 6.80 -8.21 1.50
N GLY A 91 6.73 -8.48 0.18
CA GLY A 91 6.35 -9.80 -0.32
C GLY A 91 7.39 -10.88 0.04
N ASN A 92 6.98 -12.15 -0.10
CA ASN A 92 7.77 -13.30 0.32
C ASN A 92 9.00 -13.59 -0.57
N ASP A 93 9.21 -12.87 -1.67
CA ASP A 93 10.39 -13.05 -2.53
C ASP A 93 11.58 -12.23 -2.03
N THR A 94 12.30 -12.78 -1.05
CA THR A 94 13.45 -12.15 -0.41
C THR A 94 14.68 -11.97 -1.34
N ARG A 95 14.64 -12.52 -2.56
CA ARG A 95 15.74 -12.41 -3.53
C ARG A 95 15.77 -11.05 -4.22
N LEU A 96 14.63 -10.36 -4.29
CA LEU A 96 14.52 -9.05 -4.92
C LEU A 96 14.80 -7.96 -3.89
N LYS A 97 15.97 -7.33 -4.00
CA LYS A 97 16.34 -6.19 -3.14
C LYS A 97 16.19 -4.89 -3.93
N TYR A 98 15.20 -4.09 -3.59
CA TYR A 98 15.02 -2.74 -4.12
C TYR A 98 15.62 -1.70 -3.20
N LYS A 99 16.25 -0.67 -3.80
CA LYS A 99 16.56 0.55 -3.08
C LYS A 99 15.27 1.34 -2.92
N HIS A 100 14.77 1.41 -1.70
CA HIS A 100 13.54 2.12 -1.39
C HIS A 100 13.82 3.60 -1.12
N ILE A 101 13.13 4.46 -1.87
CA ILE A 101 13.07 5.91 -1.65
C ILE A 101 11.61 6.22 -1.33
N CYS A 102 11.34 6.76 -0.15
CA CYS A 102 10.00 7.15 0.31
C CYS A 102 10.06 8.58 0.80
N ILE A 103 9.23 9.44 0.19
CA ILE A 103 9.22 10.90 0.44
C ILE A 103 7.76 11.30 0.69
N PRO A 104 7.27 11.16 1.93
CA PRO A 104 5.99 11.74 2.33
C PRO A 104 5.98 13.26 2.17
N ALA A 105 4.80 13.86 1.99
CA ALA A 105 4.67 15.32 1.91
C ALA A 105 5.02 15.99 3.24
N GLU A 106 4.68 15.36 4.36
CA GLU A 106 5.03 15.80 5.71
C GLU A 106 6.08 14.84 6.33
N LEU A 107 6.98 15.38 7.14
CA LEU A 107 8.04 14.62 7.82
C LEU A 107 7.44 13.51 8.68
N SER A 108 7.93 12.30 8.47
CA SER A 108 7.53 11.13 9.24
C SER A 108 8.69 10.15 9.43
N ASN A 109 8.47 9.12 10.23
CA ASN A 109 9.42 8.03 10.40
C ASN A 109 9.57 7.15 9.15
N ASP A 110 8.67 7.30 8.17
CA ASP A 110 8.65 6.51 6.93
C ASP A 110 9.55 7.08 5.84
N VAL A 111 10.13 8.27 6.05
CA VAL A 111 11.12 8.86 5.13
C VAL A 111 12.30 7.90 4.92
N LYS A 112 12.59 7.57 3.66
CA LYS A 112 13.70 6.69 3.29
C LYS A 112 14.44 7.22 2.05
N PRO A 113 15.79 7.18 2.05
CA PRO A 113 16.64 6.93 3.21
C PRO A 113 16.49 8.04 4.27
N LYS A 114 16.84 7.76 5.52
CA LYS A 114 16.69 8.73 6.62
C LYS A 114 17.43 10.05 6.40
N SER A 115 18.51 10.03 5.61
CA SER A 115 19.25 11.24 5.22
C SER A 115 18.39 12.26 4.43
N LEU A 116 17.23 11.88 3.94
CA LEU A 116 16.29 12.82 3.32
C LEU A 116 15.46 13.60 4.35
N GLN A 117 15.45 13.21 5.62
CA GLN A 117 14.74 13.96 6.68
C GLN A 117 15.29 15.38 6.82
N ASP A 118 16.61 15.58 6.60
CA ASP A 118 17.26 16.89 6.64
C ASP A 118 16.85 17.83 5.47
N LYS A 119 16.06 17.33 4.53
CA LYS A 119 15.53 18.10 3.39
C LYS A 119 14.14 18.70 3.66
N TYR A 120 13.52 18.29 4.75
CA TYR A 120 12.27 18.89 5.19
C TYR A 120 12.56 20.23 5.87
N ASP A 121 11.67 21.20 5.71
CA ASP A 121 11.82 22.50 6.33
C ASP A 121 11.47 22.47 7.83
N GLU A 122 11.46 23.68 8.46
CA GLU A 122 11.14 23.85 9.89
C GLU A 122 9.71 23.42 10.23
N ASP A 123 8.80 23.48 9.26
CA ASP A 123 7.41 23.05 9.39
C ASP A 123 7.22 21.57 9.09
N GLY A 124 8.28 20.85 8.75
CA GLY A 124 8.26 19.44 8.40
C GLY A 124 7.69 19.18 7.00
N LEU A 125 7.80 20.10 6.07
CA LEU A 125 7.32 19.96 4.70
C LEU A 125 8.49 19.70 3.73
N PHE A 126 8.28 18.76 2.78
CA PHE A 126 9.33 18.41 1.82
C PHE A 126 9.44 19.43 0.66
N TRP A 127 8.33 19.96 0.19
CA TRP A 127 8.30 20.84 -0.99
C TRP A 127 7.29 21.98 -0.83
N THR A 128 7.65 22.97 -0.06
CA THR A 128 6.79 24.11 0.33
C THR A 128 6.33 24.97 -0.84
N ASP A 129 7.15 25.10 -1.89
CA ASP A 129 6.76 25.87 -3.10
C ASP A 129 5.53 25.26 -3.81
N ARG A 130 5.27 23.97 -3.60
CA ARG A 130 4.15 23.26 -4.21
C ARG A 130 3.10 22.83 -3.19
N PHE A 131 3.52 22.42 -2.02
CA PHE A 131 2.69 21.84 -0.98
C PHE A 131 2.88 22.62 0.32
N SER A 132 2.26 23.81 0.39
CA SER A 132 2.15 24.56 1.65
C SER A 132 1.20 23.86 2.62
N LYS A 133 1.23 24.25 3.90
CA LYS A 133 0.30 23.72 4.92
C LYS A 133 -1.17 23.83 4.49
N ASP A 134 -1.56 24.97 3.96
CA ASP A 134 -2.94 25.23 3.54
C ASP A 134 -3.34 24.29 2.38
N ILE A 135 -2.46 24.12 1.39
CA ILE A 135 -2.70 23.19 0.28
C ILE A 135 -2.80 21.75 0.78
N LEU A 136 -1.96 21.33 1.72
CA LEU A 136 -2.02 19.98 2.27
C LEU A 136 -3.30 19.77 3.08
N GLU A 137 -3.80 20.79 3.78
CA GLU A 137 -5.07 20.70 4.47
C GLU A 137 -6.25 20.56 3.49
N ASP A 138 -6.23 21.31 2.38
CA ASP A 138 -7.20 21.14 1.29
C ASP A 138 -7.17 19.70 0.73
N TYR A 139 -5.98 19.14 0.53
CA TYR A 139 -5.84 17.73 0.12
C TYR A 139 -6.38 16.75 1.16
N LYS A 140 -6.18 17.00 2.45
CA LYS A 140 -6.75 16.16 3.53
C LYS A 140 -8.27 16.16 3.47
N GLN A 141 -8.87 17.30 3.24
CA GLN A 141 -10.33 17.43 3.10
C GLN A 141 -10.84 16.74 1.83
N ALA A 142 -10.16 16.94 0.70
CA ALA A 142 -10.58 16.40 -0.59
C ALA A 142 -10.41 14.87 -0.69
N LEU A 143 -9.29 14.32 -0.22
CA LEU A 143 -8.96 12.91 -0.31
C LEU A 143 -9.49 12.08 0.88
N GLY A 144 -9.84 12.74 1.96
CA GLY A 144 -10.11 12.10 3.25
C GLY A 144 -8.85 11.46 3.85
N SER A 145 -8.99 10.92 5.07
CA SER A 145 -7.85 10.37 5.81
C SER A 145 -7.15 9.21 5.08
N TYR A 146 -7.93 8.34 4.43
CA TYR A 146 -7.41 7.19 3.69
C TYR A 146 -6.57 7.60 2.48
N GLY A 147 -7.15 8.46 1.62
CA GLY A 147 -6.45 8.90 0.40
C GLY A 147 -5.21 9.73 0.72
N TYR A 148 -5.30 10.60 1.72
CA TYR A 148 -4.16 11.42 2.17
C TYR A 148 -3.03 10.55 2.76
N ALA A 149 -3.35 9.60 3.64
CA ALA A 149 -2.37 8.70 4.23
C ALA A 149 -1.60 7.91 3.17
N GLY A 150 -2.29 7.41 2.14
CA GLY A 150 -1.65 6.70 1.04
C GLY A 150 -0.88 7.63 0.11
N GLN A 151 -1.58 8.54 -0.56
CA GLN A 151 -1.02 9.31 -1.68
C GLN A 151 -0.01 10.38 -1.24
N LEU A 152 -0.26 11.08 -0.14
CA LEU A 152 0.62 12.17 0.33
C LEU A 152 1.60 11.68 1.40
N MET A 153 1.15 10.83 2.34
CA MET A 153 2.01 10.35 3.42
C MET A 153 2.75 9.05 3.08
N GLN A 154 2.44 8.41 1.94
CA GLN A 154 3.07 7.16 1.49
C GLN A 154 2.89 5.98 2.46
N THR A 155 1.91 6.08 3.35
CA THR A 155 1.59 5.11 4.40
C THR A 155 0.12 4.70 4.23
N PRO A 156 -0.20 3.81 3.28
CA PRO A 156 -1.57 3.36 3.10
C PRO A 156 -2.06 2.67 4.37
N THR A 157 -3.30 2.93 4.69
CA THR A 157 -4.00 2.31 5.82
C THR A 157 -5.14 1.45 5.27
N PRO A 158 -5.54 0.36 5.93
CA PRO A 158 -6.71 -0.39 5.50
C PRO A 158 -7.95 0.51 5.42
N LEU A 159 -8.79 0.31 4.41
CA LEU A 159 -10.02 1.10 4.18
C LEU A 159 -10.92 1.20 5.42
N ASN A 160 -10.88 0.20 6.29
CA ASN A 160 -11.68 0.12 7.52
C ASN A 160 -10.94 0.59 8.79
N SER A 161 -9.69 1.06 8.68
CA SER A 161 -8.91 1.51 9.86
C SER A 161 -9.37 2.87 10.42
N GLY A 162 -10.33 3.54 9.75
CA GLY A 162 -10.80 4.86 10.14
C GLY A 162 -11.76 4.89 11.35
N MET A 163 -12.50 3.81 11.60
CA MET A 163 -13.48 3.77 12.72
C MET A 163 -12.87 3.34 14.05
N ILE A 164 -11.88 2.44 14.03
CA ILE A 164 -11.19 1.98 15.24
C ILE A 164 -9.74 2.39 15.16
N LYS A 165 -9.32 3.34 15.99
CA LYS A 165 -7.93 3.77 16.03
C LYS A 165 -7.12 2.77 16.86
N SER A 166 -5.95 2.37 16.35
CA SER A 166 -5.05 1.44 17.06
C SER A 166 -4.67 1.91 18.47
N GLU A 167 -4.61 3.23 18.68
CA GLU A 167 -4.36 3.84 19.99
C GLU A 167 -5.47 3.57 21.03
N TRP A 168 -6.67 3.19 20.57
CA TRP A 168 -7.78 2.80 21.46
C TRP A 168 -7.68 1.34 21.89
N LEU A 169 -6.93 0.52 21.14
CA LEU A 169 -6.70 -0.88 21.46
C LEU A 169 -5.53 -0.99 22.43
N LYS A 170 -5.82 -1.28 23.68
CA LYS A 170 -4.81 -1.54 24.70
C LYS A 170 -4.67 -3.03 24.90
N ILE A 171 -3.48 -3.55 24.61
CA ILE A 171 -3.14 -4.94 24.95
C ILE A 171 -2.73 -4.92 26.42
N ASP A 172 -3.65 -5.34 27.30
CA ASP A 172 -3.35 -5.47 28.71
C ASP A 172 -2.84 -6.88 29.01
N LYS A 173 -1.67 -6.97 29.63
CA LYS A 173 -1.11 -8.26 30.08
C LYS A 173 -1.90 -8.83 31.28
N TYR A 174 -2.76 -8.01 31.89
CA TYR A 174 -3.58 -8.39 33.03
C TYR A 174 -5.04 -8.44 32.61
N LYS A 175 -5.73 -9.51 32.97
CA LYS A 175 -7.19 -9.61 32.76
C LYS A 175 -7.88 -8.51 33.57
N LEU A 176 -8.39 -7.49 32.92
CA LEU A 176 -9.12 -6.38 33.53
C LEU A 176 -10.45 -6.82 34.14
N ILE A 177 -11.02 -7.91 33.59
CA ILE A 177 -12.30 -8.49 34.06
C ILE A 177 -12.04 -9.97 34.30
N GLU A 178 -12.22 -10.40 35.53
CA GLU A 178 -12.19 -11.83 35.85
C GLU A 178 -13.45 -12.49 35.33
N VAL A 179 -13.27 -13.55 34.55
CA VAL A 179 -14.36 -14.41 34.05
C VAL A 179 -14.76 -15.34 35.18
N GLY A 180 -15.89 -15.06 35.84
CA GLY A 180 -16.46 -15.91 36.87
C GLY A 180 -17.77 -16.55 36.41
N GLU A 181 -18.33 -17.47 37.22
CA GLU A 181 -19.57 -18.21 36.91
C GLU A 181 -20.80 -17.33 36.57
N LYS A 182 -20.76 -16.03 36.88
CA LYS A 182 -21.84 -15.05 36.59
C LYS A 182 -21.43 -14.04 35.53
N THR A 183 -20.36 -14.28 34.76
CA THR A 183 -19.91 -13.35 33.73
C THR A 183 -20.58 -13.71 32.41
N THR A 184 -21.33 -12.78 31.83
CA THR A 184 -21.92 -12.95 30.51
C THR A 184 -20.84 -12.66 29.48
N VAL A 185 -20.66 -13.59 28.56
CA VAL A 185 -19.82 -13.44 27.38
C VAL A 185 -20.74 -13.30 26.18
N ASP A 186 -20.58 -12.18 25.47
CA ASP A 186 -21.34 -11.91 24.26
C ASP A 186 -20.51 -12.29 23.02
N PHE A 187 -21.20 -12.67 21.97
CA PHE A 187 -20.58 -13.05 20.70
C PHE A 187 -21.11 -12.18 19.56
N VAL A 188 -20.19 -11.77 18.68
CA VAL A 188 -20.52 -11.14 17.41
C VAL A 188 -19.98 -12.02 16.30
N ILE A 189 -20.81 -12.28 15.29
CA ILE A 189 -20.47 -13.08 14.13
C ILE A 189 -20.61 -12.20 12.90
N ASP A 190 -19.56 -12.16 12.11
CA ASP A 190 -19.56 -11.60 10.75
C ASP A 190 -19.38 -12.75 9.75
N PRO A 191 -20.47 -13.26 9.17
CA PRO A 191 -20.41 -14.45 8.32
C PRO A 191 -19.97 -14.10 6.90
N ALA A 192 -19.06 -14.89 6.34
CA ALA A 192 -18.75 -14.83 4.92
C ALA A 192 -19.97 -15.23 4.07
N TYR A 193 -20.20 -14.51 2.99
CA TYR A 193 -21.32 -14.79 2.07
C TYR A 193 -21.10 -16.04 1.19
N THR A 194 -19.87 -16.51 1.05
CA THR A 194 -19.53 -17.66 0.22
C THR A 194 -18.39 -18.47 0.83
N SER A 195 -18.35 -19.77 0.54
CA SER A 195 -17.29 -20.68 0.97
C SER A 195 -16.00 -20.64 0.13
N ASN A 196 -15.80 -19.59 -0.67
CA ASN A 196 -14.62 -19.50 -1.51
C ASN A 196 -13.46 -18.90 -0.70
N GLU A 197 -12.33 -19.60 -0.61
CA GLU A 197 -11.11 -19.20 0.11
C GLU A 197 -10.53 -17.83 -0.32
N LYS A 198 -11.00 -17.30 -1.46
CA LYS A 198 -10.62 -15.97 -1.96
C LYS A 198 -11.46 -14.82 -1.40
N ASN A 199 -12.51 -15.11 -0.63
CA ASN A 199 -13.38 -14.11 -0.04
C ASN A 199 -13.01 -13.86 1.43
N ASP A 200 -13.58 -12.78 1.98
CA ASP A 200 -13.38 -12.46 3.39
C ASP A 200 -13.78 -13.64 4.29
N PRO A 201 -12.98 -13.96 5.31
CA PRO A 201 -13.29 -15.05 6.24
C PRO A 201 -14.52 -14.72 7.08
N SER A 202 -15.20 -15.75 7.59
CA SER A 202 -16.15 -15.54 8.68
C SER A 202 -15.40 -15.22 9.96
N ALA A 203 -15.79 -14.16 10.66
CA ALA A 203 -15.20 -13.77 11.93
C ALA A 203 -16.16 -14.01 13.10
N LEU A 204 -15.63 -14.55 14.18
CA LEU A 204 -16.32 -14.69 15.46
C LEU A 204 -15.51 -13.97 16.52
N LEU A 205 -16.14 -13.00 17.19
CA LEU A 205 -15.55 -12.25 18.29
C LEU A 205 -16.30 -12.57 19.60
N ALA A 206 -15.55 -12.98 20.61
CA ALA A 206 -16.06 -13.15 21.98
C ALA A 206 -15.60 -11.99 22.86
N TYR A 207 -16.53 -11.34 23.57
CA TYR A 207 -16.21 -10.20 24.42
C TYR A 207 -17.05 -10.15 25.70
N ILE A 208 -16.55 -9.37 26.66
CA ILE A 208 -17.28 -8.99 27.88
C ILE A 208 -17.41 -7.47 27.88
N TYR A 209 -18.60 -6.97 28.21
CA TYR A 209 -18.85 -5.57 28.49
C TYR A 209 -19.15 -5.36 29.96
N LYS A 210 -18.31 -4.64 30.68
CA LYS A 210 -18.50 -4.33 32.11
C LYS A 210 -17.84 -3.00 32.47
N ASN A 211 -18.48 -2.23 33.31
CA ASN A 211 -17.95 -0.94 33.79
C ASN A 211 -17.56 0.03 32.67
N ASN A 212 -18.40 0.12 31.64
CA ASN A 212 -18.15 0.95 30.44
C ASN A 212 -16.87 0.62 29.70
N ARG A 213 -16.42 -0.63 29.76
CA ARG A 213 -15.23 -1.15 29.04
C ARG A 213 -15.56 -2.44 28.32
N TRP A 214 -14.96 -2.58 27.15
CA TRP A 214 -14.99 -3.79 26.34
C TRP A 214 -13.70 -4.56 26.55
N GLN A 215 -13.83 -5.84 26.83
CA GLN A 215 -12.68 -6.75 26.86
C GLN A 215 -12.90 -7.85 25.84
N ILE A 216 -12.04 -7.90 24.81
CA ILE A 216 -12.01 -8.99 23.85
C ILE A 216 -11.36 -10.18 24.53
N ILE A 217 -12.05 -11.33 24.50
CA ILE A 217 -11.59 -12.58 25.09
C ILE A 217 -10.93 -13.43 24.04
N ASP A 218 -11.57 -13.55 22.87
CA ASP A 218 -11.11 -14.38 21.77
C ASP A 218 -11.62 -13.84 20.43
N CYS A 219 -10.87 -14.12 19.36
CA CYS A 219 -11.27 -13.81 18.00
C CYS A 219 -10.82 -14.96 17.08
N ILE A 220 -11.77 -15.52 16.35
CA ILE A 220 -11.54 -16.65 15.44
C ILE A 220 -11.95 -16.21 14.03
N ASN A 221 -11.06 -16.41 13.08
CA ASN A 221 -11.35 -16.29 11.65
C ASN A 221 -11.37 -17.65 11.01
N VAL A 222 -12.41 -17.94 10.22
CA VAL A 222 -12.61 -19.23 9.53
C VAL A 222 -12.89 -18.96 8.05
N HIS A 223 -12.10 -19.57 7.18
CA HIS A 223 -12.31 -19.57 5.71
C HIS A 223 -13.15 -20.75 5.28
#